data_ba82710e0d339c5fd2d9fff1e1f88f63
#
_entry.id   ba82710e0d339c5fd2d9fff1e1f88f63
#
_cell.length_a   1.000
_cell.length_b   1.000
_cell.length_c   1.000
_cell.angle_alpha   90.00
_cell.angle_beta   90.00
_cell.angle_gamma   90.00
#
_symmetry.space_group_name_H-M   'P 1'
#
loop_
_entity.id
_entity.type
_entity.pdbx_description
1 polymer ?
#
loop_
_entity_poly.entity_id
_entity_poly.type
_entity_poly.pdbx_seq_one_letter_code
_entity_poly.pdbx_strand_id
1 'polypeptide(L)'
;AYLVGGSVRDLWCGQAPKDYDVVTSASLREVRQRFGRACCVVGKRFPVALVDLKGWQIEVTSFQTGLPDGEALPPDCSRASTSDDLTREELRRSPRYQREWDAARRENALRRDFTVNALLFDPFQGCLYDYVGGLWALRRRQIRSVVPPVASFMEDPARILRAVRFAGRTGFRIEPGTLEGLQDNLHLLQELPKSR
;
A
#
# COMPACT_ATOMS: atom_id res chain seq x y z
N ALA A 1 -1.70 -9.69 7.48
CA ALA A 1 -2.11 -9.03 6.22
C ALA A 1 -2.98 -7.84 6.56
N TYR A 2 -2.93 -6.81 5.72
CA TYR A 2 -3.67 -5.56 5.89
C TYR A 2 -4.39 -5.23 4.59
N LEU A 3 -5.60 -4.68 4.69
CA LEU A 3 -6.21 -3.95 3.59
C LEU A 3 -5.49 -2.60 3.45
N VAL A 4 -5.30 -2.15 2.21
CA VAL A 4 -4.54 -0.94 1.90
C VAL A 4 -5.15 -0.19 0.72
N GLY A 5 -4.64 0.99 0.44
CA GLY A 5 -4.95 1.67 -0.82
C GLY A 5 -6.35 2.25 -0.90
N GLY A 6 -6.88 2.18 -2.10
CA GLY A 6 -8.20 2.74 -2.41
C GLY A 6 -9.34 2.08 -1.66
N SER A 7 -9.23 0.79 -1.34
CA SER A 7 -10.25 0.05 -0.60
C SER A 7 -10.46 0.62 0.81
N VAL A 8 -9.38 0.92 1.54
CA VAL A 8 -9.47 1.51 2.90
C VAL A 8 -10.06 2.92 2.84
N ARG A 9 -9.63 3.75 1.87
CA ARG A 9 -10.20 5.07 1.64
C ARG A 9 -11.71 5.01 1.38
N ASP A 10 -12.13 4.15 0.46
CA ASP A 10 -13.51 4.06 0.03
C ASP A 10 -14.40 3.55 1.19
N LEU A 11 -13.95 2.53 1.93
CA LEU A 11 -14.64 2.05 3.14
C LEU A 11 -14.78 3.15 4.21
N TRP A 12 -13.72 3.92 4.44
CA TRP A 12 -13.75 5.03 5.40
C TRP A 12 -14.74 6.12 4.99
N CYS A 13 -14.90 6.33 3.68
CA CYS A 13 -15.89 7.27 3.13
C CYS A 13 -17.31 6.68 3.02
N GLY A 14 -17.56 5.48 3.54
CA GLY A 14 -18.86 4.80 3.46
C GLY A 14 -19.22 4.31 2.06
N GLN A 15 -18.21 4.13 1.19
CA GLN A 15 -18.39 3.64 -0.17
C GLN A 15 -17.94 2.18 -0.29
N ALA A 16 -18.64 1.39 -1.08
CA ALA A 16 -18.21 0.05 -1.42
C ALA A 16 -16.98 0.11 -2.35
N PRO A 17 -15.83 -0.51 -1.96
CA PRO A 17 -14.67 -0.59 -2.83
C PRO A 17 -14.99 -1.39 -4.09
N LYS A 18 -14.40 -0.99 -5.22
CA LYS A 18 -14.47 -1.80 -6.44
C LYS A 18 -13.49 -2.96 -6.41
N ASP A 19 -12.29 -2.69 -5.90
CA ASP A 19 -11.16 -3.61 -5.84
C ASP A 19 -10.59 -3.60 -4.42
N TYR A 20 -10.02 -4.73 -3.99
CA TYR A 20 -9.37 -4.85 -2.70
C TYR A 20 -7.88 -5.04 -2.87
N ASP A 21 -7.09 -4.11 -2.31
CA ASP A 21 -5.65 -4.20 -2.23
C ASP A 21 -5.24 -4.75 -0.86
N VAL A 22 -4.40 -5.75 -0.86
CA VAL A 22 -3.88 -6.39 0.35
C VAL A 22 -2.36 -6.30 0.36
N VAL A 23 -1.77 -5.98 1.50
CA VAL A 23 -0.34 -6.17 1.74
C VAL A 23 -0.15 -7.26 2.78
N THR A 24 0.80 -8.17 2.53
CA THR A 24 1.06 -9.33 3.40
C THR A 24 2.54 -9.49 3.71
N SER A 25 2.84 -10.16 4.83
CA SER A 25 4.18 -10.63 5.17
C SER A 25 4.65 -11.80 4.29
N ALA A 26 3.72 -12.55 3.72
CA ALA A 26 4.05 -13.66 2.83
C ALA A 26 4.72 -13.14 1.54
N SER A 27 5.71 -13.87 1.05
CA SER A 27 6.26 -13.64 -0.29
C SER A 27 5.21 -13.94 -1.36
N LEU A 28 5.33 -13.32 -2.54
CA LEU A 28 4.40 -13.60 -3.66
C LEU A 28 4.45 -15.06 -4.11
N ARG A 29 5.60 -15.73 -3.91
CA ARG A 29 5.74 -17.17 -4.16
C ARG A 29 4.82 -17.98 -3.23
N GLU A 30 4.77 -17.63 -1.96
CA GLU A 30 3.91 -18.29 -0.97
C GLU A 30 2.44 -18.00 -1.23
N VAL A 31 2.11 -16.75 -1.59
CA VAL A 31 0.75 -16.40 -2.03
C VAL A 31 0.33 -17.29 -3.21
N ARG A 32 1.19 -17.41 -4.23
CA ARG A 32 0.93 -18.26 -5.39
C ARG A 32 0.80 -19.75 -5.00
N GLN A 33 1.65 -20.24 -4.10
CA GLN A 33 1.55 -21.63 -3.60
C GLN A 33 0.23 -21.88 -2.86
N ARG A 34 -0.23 -20.88 -2.08
CA ARG A 34 -1.45 -20.99 -1.27
C ARG A 34 -2.72 -20.99 -2.10
N PHE A 35 -2.77 -20.16 -3.15
CA PHE A 35 -3.97 -19.97 -3.97
C PHE A 35 -3.92 -20.77 -5.30
N GLY A 36 -2.78 -21.31 -5.67
CA GLY A 36 -2.64 -22.19 -6.83
C GLY A 36 -3.11 -21.54 -8.13
N ARG A 37 -4.06 -22.18 -8.81
CA ARG A 37 -4.61 -21.71 -10.09
C ARG A 37 -5.41 -20.41 -10.01
N ALA A 38 -5.89 -20.05 -8.82
CA ALA A 38 -6.61 -18.79 -8.60
C ALA A 38 -5.66 -17.58 -8.46
N CYS A 39 -4.34 -17.78 -8.56
CA CYS A 39 -3.35 -16.71 -8.40
C CYS A 39 -2.42 -16.60 -9.62
N CYS A 40 -2.31 -15.38 -10.16
CA CYS A 40 -1.36 -15.01 -11.19
C CYS A 40 -0.48 -13.85 -10.69
N VAL A 41 0.84 -13.98 -10.84
CA VAL A 41 1.77 -12.88 -10.49
C VAL A 41 2.08 -12.09 -11.75
N VAL A 42 1.82 -10.78 -11.70
CA VAL A 42 2.02 -9.82 -12.79
C VAL A 42 2.95 -8.68 -12.37
N GLY A 43 3.50 -7.97 -13.36
CA GLY A 43 4.40 -6.83 -13.13
C GLY A 43 5.87 -7.25 -13.02
N LYS A 44 6.77 -6.52 -13.73
CA LYS A 44 8.21 -6.77 -13.68
C LYS A 44 8.90 -5.95 -12.59
N ARG A 45 8.62 -4.65 -12.53
CA ARG A 45 9.26 -3.72 -11.57
C ARG A 45 8.59 -3.76 -10.19
N PHE A 46 7.27 -3.87 -10.18
CA PHE A 46 6.46 -3.96 -8.97
C PHE A 46 5.52 -5.17 -9.10
N PRO A 47 6.00 -6.36 -8.74
CA PRO A 47 5.19 -7.56 -8.88
C PRO A 47 4.03 -7.58 -7.89
N VAL A 48 2.86 -7.97 -8.39
CA VAL A 48 1.60 -8.10 -7.65
C VAL A 48 1.01 -9.47 -7.93
N ALA A 49 0.50 -10.14 -6.92
CA ALA A 49 -0.28 -11.35 -7.08
C ALA A 49 -1.77 -10.97 -7.23
N LEU A 50 -2.34 -11.28 -8.38
CA LEU A 50 -3.77 -11.17 -8.63
C LEU A 50 -4.41 -12.49 -8.20
N VAL A 51 -5.28 -12.43 -7.19
CA VAL A 51 -5.96 -13.60 -6.63
C VAL A 51 -7.45 -13.49 -6.95
N ASP A 52 -7.99 -14.45 -7.69
CA ASP A 52 -9.44 -14.57 -7.96
C ASP A 52 -10.08 -15.43 -6.88
N LEU A 53 -10.97 -14.84 -6.10
CA LEU A 53 -11.75 -15.53 -5.08
C LEU A 53 -13.25 -15.33 -5.35
N LYS A 54 -13.88 -16.34 -5.93
CA LYS A 54 -15.35 -16.36 -6.19
C LYS A 54 -15.82 -15.13 -6.97
N GLY A 55 -15.06 -14.71 -7.98
CA GLY A 55 -15.37 -13.56 -8.82
C GLY A 55 -14.88 -12.21 -8.26
N TRP A 56 -14.21 -12.21 -7.11
CA TRP A 56 -13.50 -11.03 -6.57
C TRP A 56 -12.03 -11.11 -6.94
N GLN A 57 -11.55 -10.11 -7.66
CA GLN A 57 -10.13 -9.95 -7.92
C GLN A 57 -9.48 -9.14 -6.79
N ILE A 58 -8.53 -9.76 -6.10
CA ILE A 58 -7.79 -9.18 -4.99
C ILE A 58 -6.35 -8.98 -5.43
N GLU A 59 -5.85 -7.76 -5.33
CA GLU A 59 -4.45 -7.44 -5.56
C GLU A 59 -3.65 -7.65 -4.27
N VAL A 60 -2.70 -8.59 -4.28
CA VAL A 60 -1.88 -8.89 -3.12
C VAL A 60 -0.44 -8.49 -3.39
N THR A 61 0.06 -7.57 -2.58
CA THR A 61 1.47 -7.17 -2.54
C THR A 61 2.15 -7.72 -1.30
N SER A 62 3.48 -7.80 -1.32
CA SER A 62 4.27 -8.23 -0.16
C SER A 62 5.01 -7.05 0.45
N PHE A 63 5.13 -7.01 1.77
CA PHE A 63 6.08 -6.12 2.45
C PHE A 63 7.53 -6.38 2.01
N GLN A 64 7.84 -7.59 1.52
CA GLN A 64 9.16 -7.97 1.02
C GLN A 64 9.49 -7.35 -0.35
N THR A 65 8.48 -6.86 -1.07
CA THR A 65 8.69 -6.28 -2.39
C THR A 65 9.42 -4.94 -2.27
N GLY A 66 10.62 -4.87 -2.83
CA GLY A 66 11.46 -3.66 -2.83
C GLY A 66 12.35 -3.49 -1.59
N LEU A 67 12.45 -4.50 -0.72
CA LEU A 67 13.53 -4.55 0.25
C LEU A 67 14.85 -4.85 -0.47
N PRO A 68 15.98 -4.26 -0.05
CA PRO A 68 17.31 -4.65 -0.49
C PRO A 68 17.53 -6.15 -0.26
N ASP A 69 18.32 -6.78 -1.13
CA ASP A 69 18.70 -8.19 -0.97
C ASP A 69 19.39 -8.40 0.39
N GLY A 70 18.78 -9.22 1.23
CA GLY A 70 19.31 -9.55 2.57
C GLY A 70 18.59 -8.88 3.74
N GLU A 71 17.71 -7.90 3.52
CA GLU A 71 16.82 -7.41 4.56
C GLU A 71 15.63 -8.35 4.75
N ALA A 72 15.58 -8.98 5.92
CA ALA A 72 14.46 -9.83 6.30
C ALA A 72 13.37 -9.00 6.99
N LEU A 73 12.12 -9.26 6.63
CA LEU A 73 11.00 -8.80 7.46
C LEU A 73 11.09 -9.36 8.87
N PRO A 74 10.44 -8.70 9.84
CA PRO A 74 10.22 -9.28 11.15
C PRO A 74 9.68 -10.72 11.01
N PRO A 75 10.10 -11.65 11.87
CA PRO A 75 9.65 -13.02 11.79
C PRO A 75 8.13 -13.08 11.82
N ASP A 76 7.56 -13.73 10.80
CA ASP A 76 6.13 -13.97 10.77
C ASP A 76 5.76 -14.96 11.85
N CYS A 77 4.92 -14.55 12.79
CA CYS A 77 4.42 -15.42 13.84
C CYS A 77 3.72 -16.70 13.33
N SER A 78 3.34 -16.73 12.05
CA SER A 78 2.75 -17.92 11.44
C SER A 78 3.78 -19.03 11.22
N ARG A 79 5.08 -18.67 11.18
CA ARG A 79 6.20 -19.58 10.90
C ARG A 79 7.05 -19.95 12.12
N ALA A 80 6.76 -19.42 13.29
CA ALA A 80 7.44 -19.83 14.50
C ALA A 80 7.11 -21.30 14.77
N SER A 81 7.81 -22.17 14.07
CA SER A 81 8.04 -23.55 14.49
C SER A 81 9.03 -23.46 15.63
N THR A 82 8.49 -23.41 16.79
CA THR A 82 9.13 -23.14 18.05
C THR A 82 10.15 -24.20 18.43
N SER A 83 11.39 -23.81 18.53
CA SER A 83 12.31 -24.37 19.51
C SER A 83 12.41 -23.52 20.80
N ASP A 84 11.74 -22.34 20.83
CA ASP A 84 11.71 -21.46 21.99
C ASP A 84 10.27 -21.21 22.46
N ASP A 85 10.04 -21.36 23.75
CA ASP A 85 8.80 -21.48 24.52
C ASP A 85 7.80 -20.29 24.47
N LEU A 86 7.90 -19.35 23.50
CA LEU A 86 6.97 -18.24 23.36
C LEU A 86 5.80 -18.60 22.44
N THR A 87 4.59 -18.44 22.94
CA THR A 87 3.39 -18.57 22.10
C THR A 87 3.39 -17.47 21.03
N ARG A 88 2.70 -17.73 19.90
CA ARG A 88 2.52 -16.70 18.83
C ARG A 88 1.98 -15.37 19.37
N GLU A 89 1.21 -15.42 20.41
CA GLU A 89 0.58 -14.25 21.01
C GLU A 89 1.59 -13.45 21.85
N GLU A 90 2.46 -14.12 22.59
CA GLU A 90 3.55 -13.48 23.35
C GLU A 90 4.57 -12.84 22.42
N LEU A 91 4.92 -13.51 21.31
CA LEU A 91 5.80 -12.94 20.29
C LEU A 91 5.20 -11.65 19.69
N ARG A 92 3.91 -11.66 19.33
CA ARG A 92 3.20 -10.48 18.83
C ARG A 92 3.16 -9.33 19.81
N ARG A 93 3.15 -9.61 21.12
CA ARG A 93 3.16 -8.61 22.18
C ARG A 93 4.56 -8.09 22.50
N SER A 94 5.61 -8.75 22.02
CA SER A 94 6.98 -8.31 22.32
C SER A 94 7.25 -6.92 21.73
N PRO A 95 7.88 -6.01 22.51
CA PRO A 95 8.16 -4.64 22.06
C PRO A 95 9.07 -4.59 20.82
N ARG A 96 9.94 -5.58 20.64
CA ARG A 96 10.79 -5.71 19.46
C ARG A 96 9.95 -5.99 18.22
N TYR A 97 9.11 -7.01 18.27
CA TYR A 97 8.22 -7.40 17.17
C TYR A 97 7.31 -6.25 16.75
N GLN A 98 6.72 -5.55 17.74
CA GLN A 98 5.86 -4.40 17.46
C GLN A 98 6.59 -3.27 16.73
N ARG A 99 7.82 -2.93 17.15
CA ARG A 99 8.63 -1.90 16.49
C ARG A 99 9.02 -2.27 15.06
N GLU A 100 9.44 -3.52 14.84
CA GLU A 100 9.84 -3.98 13.51
C GLU A 100 8.66 -3.96 12.53
N TRP A 101 7.48 -4.41 12.98
CA TRP A 101 6.26 -4.34 12.17
C TRP A 101 5.74 -2.91 11.98
N ASP A 102 5.92 -2.05 12.96
CA ASP A 102 5.57 -0.64 12.83
C ASP A 102 6.44 0.03 11.76
N ALA A 103 7.74 -0.24 11.76
CA ALA A 103 8.65 0.23 10.74
C ALA A 103 8.26 -0.26 9.33
N ALA A 104 7.95 -1.55 9.16
CA ALA A 104 7.54 -2.12 7.88
C ALA A 104 6.23 -1.50 7.35
N ARG A 105 5.23 -1.29 8.22
CA ARG A 105 3.98 -0.61 7.85
C ARG A 105 4.22 0.83 7.44
N ARG A 106 5.04 1.56 8.20
CA ARG A 106 5.41 2.95 7.92
C ARG A 106 6.12 3.07 6.58
N GLU A 107 7.07 2.20 6.30
CA GLU A 107 7.78 2.18 5.03
C GLU A 107 6.83 1.89 3.85
N ASN A 108 5.92 0.93 4.00
CA ASN A 108 4.88 0.68 2.98
C ASN A 108 4.02 1.92 2.72
N ALA A 109 3.63 2.65 3.76
CA ALA A 109 2.86 3.87 3.62
C ALA A 109 3.65 4.98 2.90
N LEU A 110 4.94 5.13 3.20
CA LEU A 110 5.82 6.15 2.60
C LEU A 110 6.08 5.93 1.10
N ARG A 111 6.00 4.70 0.62
CA ARG A 111 6.16 4.37 -0.82
C ARG A 111 4.93 4.67 -1.67
N ARG A 112 3.79 5.03 -1.05
CA ARG A 112 2.55 5.30 -1.79
C ARG A 112 2.52 6.70 -2.39
N ASP A 113 1.62 6.88 -3.35
CA ASP A 113 1.46 8.13 -4.09
C ASP A 113 0.85 9.26 -3.24
N PHE A 114 -0.34 9.00 -2.67
CA PHE A 114 -1.11 10.01 -1.94
C PHE A 114 -1.51 9.52 -0.56
N THR A 115 -1.55 10.45 0.39
CA THR A 115 -1.83 10.16 1.81
C THR A 115 -3.16 9.45 2.02
N VAL A 116 -4.18 9.77 1.24
CA VAL A 116 -5.51 9.13 1.30
C VAL A 116 -5.48 7.64 0.87
N ASN A 117 -4.44 7.22 0.16
CA ASN A 117 -4.24 5.84 -0.28
C ASN A 117 -3.18 5.11 0.56
N ALA A 118 -2.63 5.75 1.59
CA ALA A 118 -1.54 5.22 2.40
C ALA A 118 -1.99 4.70 3.78
N LEU A 119 -3.27 4.53 3.97
CA LEU A 119 -3.86 3.92 5.14
C LEU A 119 -3.76 2.40 5.06
N LEU A 120 -3.48 1.77 6.21
CA LEU A 120 -3.50 0.31 6.35
C LEU A 120 -4.56 -0.06 7.39
N PHE A 121 -5.39 -1.03 7.09
CA PHE A 121 -6.42 -1.53 7.99
C PHE A 121 -6.20 -3.01 8.29
N ASP A 122 -6.11 -3.33 9.58
CA ASP A 122 -6.09 -4.72 10.06
C ASP A 122 -7.53 -5.18 10.31
N PRO A 123 -8.10 -6.04 9.43
CA PRO A 123 -9.47 -6.50 9.61
C PRO A 123 -9.67 -7.46 10.77
N PHE A 124 -8.59 -8.07 11.28
CA PHE A 124 -8.67 -9.01 12.40
C PHE A 124 -8.65 -8.31 13.76
N GLN A 125 -7.91 -7.20 13.85
CA GLN A 125 -7.81 -6.40 15.08
C GLN A 125 -8.74 -5.19 15.07
N GLY A 126 -9.33 -4.85 13.92
CA GLY A 126 -10.13 -3.63 13.75
C GLY A 126 -9.30 -2.35 13.85
N CYS A 127 -7.98 -2.45 13.65
CA CYS A 127 -7.06 -1.32 13.81
C CYS A 127 -6.73 -0.64 12.48
N LEU A 128 -6.77 0.68 12.47
CA LEU A 128 -6.36 1.51 11.34
C LEU A 128 -5.02 2.18 11.67
N TYR A 129 -4.08 2.10 10.74
CA TYR A 129 -2.76 2.70 10.85
C TYR A 129 -2.62 3.85 9.85
N ASP A 130 -2.25 5.03 10.35
CA ASP A 130 -2.03 6.25 9.56
C ASP A 130 -0.67 6.85 9.93
N TYR A 131 0.30 6.70 9.03
CA TYR A 131 1.68 7.18 9.22
C TYR A 131 1.97 8.52 8.54
N VAL A 132 1.06 8.98 7.67
CA VAL A 132 1.33 10.10 6.76
C VAL A 132 0.21 11.16 6.75
N GLY A 133 -0.76 11.05 7.65
CA GLY A 133 -1.88 11.98 7.75
C GLY A 133 -2.99 11.74 6.73
N GLY A 134 -3.20 10.49 6.33
CA GLY A 134 -4.26 10.11 5.40
C GLY A 134 -5.66 10.41 5.91
N LEU A 135 -5.94 10.16 7.18
CA LEU A 135 -7.23 10.50 7.81
C LEU A 135 -7.50 12.00 7.82
N TRP A 136 -6.46 12.80 8.07
CA TRP A 136 -6.57 14.25 8.01
C TRP A 136 -6.91 14.73 6.59
N ALA A 137 -6.23 14.18 5.58
CA ALA A 137 -6.49 14.49 4.18
C ALA A 137 -7.90 14.04 3.73
N LEU A 138 -8.38 12.88 4.20
CA LEU A 138 -9.74 12.40 3.95
C LEU A 138 -10.81 13.35 4.51
N ARG A 139 -10.66 13.79 5.77
CA ARG A 139 -11.58 14.74 6.41
C ARG A 139 -11.64 16.07 5.67
N ARG A 140 -10.53 16.50 5.09
CA ARG A 140 -10.43 17.74 4.29
C ARG A 140 -10.76 17.56 2.82
N ARG A 141 -11.01 16.32 2.40
CA ARG A 141 -11.27 15.96 1.00
C ARG A 141 -10.13 16.44 0.08
N GLN A 142 -8.89 16.12 0.44
CA GLN A 142 -7.68 16.56 -0.24
C GLN A 142 -6.86 15.38 -0.75
N ILE A 143 -6.34 15.51 -1.98
CA ILE A 143 -5.30 14.64 -2.55
C ILE A 143 -3.96 15.30 -2.26
N ARG A 144 -3.20 14.73 -1.33
CA ARG A 144 -1.89 15.21 -0.91
C ARG A 144 -0.83 14.16 -1.16
N SER A 145 0.30 14.54 -1.74
CA SER A 145 1.45 13.66 -1.92
C SER A 145 1.99 13.17 -0.57
N VAL A 146 2.42 11.91 -0.50
CA VAL A 146 2.99 11.30 0.71
C VAL A 146 4.36 11.90 1.01
N VAL A 147 5.21 11.97 0.01
CA VAL A 147 6.54 12.59 0.08
C VAL A 147 6.52 13.94 -0.64
N PRO A 148 7.57 14.78 -0.55
CA PRO A 148 7.62 16.05 -1.27
C PRO A 148 7.23 15.88 -2.75
N PRO A 149 6.29 16.69 -3.28
CA PRO A 149 5.68 16.46 -4.59
C PRO A 149 6.69 16.35 -5.73
N VAL A 150 7.72 17.18 -5.73
CA VAL A 150 8.79 17.14 -6.74
C VAL A 150 9.46 15.76 -6.75
N ALA A 151 9.89 15.27 -5.60
CA ALA A 151 10.53 13.95 -5.49
C ALA A 151 9.58 12.82 -5.92
N SER A 152 8.30 12.92 -5.51
CA SER A 152 7.26 11.95 -5.88
C SER A 152 7.06 11.85 -7.38
N PHE A 153 6.96 12.99 -8.07
CA PHE A 153 6.67 13.02 -9.51
C PHE A 153 7.91 12.72 -10.36
N MET A 154 9.11 13.05 -9.88
CA MET A 154 10.36 12.62 -10.51
C MET A 154 10.56 11.10 -10.40
N GLU A 155 10.18 10.49 -9.27
CA GLU A 155 10.25 9.02 -9.10
C GLU A 155 9.31 8.27 -10.05
N ASP A 156 8.06 8.74 -10.16
CA ASP A 156 7.04 8.16 -11.03
C ASP A 156 6.13 9.26 -11.61
N PRO A 157 6.40 9.74 -12.83
CA PRO A 157 5.57 10.75 -13.50
C PRO A 157 4.11 10.35 -13.69
N ALA A 158 3.78 9.06 -13.70
CA ALA A 158 2.40 8.60 -13.79
C ALA A 158 1.55 9.03 -12.58
N ARG A 159 2.19 9.37 -11.44
CA ARG A 159 1.49 9.92 -10.27
C ARG A 159 0.81 11.26 -10.56
N ILE A 160 1.29 12.04 -11.54
CA ILE A 160 0.66 13.27 -12.00
C ILE A 160 -0.75 12.96 -12.56
N LEU A 161 -0.84 12.00 -13.47
CA LEU A 161 -2.12 11.56 -14.04
C LEU A 161 -3.02 10.90 -12.97
N ARG A 162 -2.42 10.18 -12.03
CA ARG A 162 -3.14 9.57 -10.92
C ARG A 162 -3.75 10.62 -9.99
N ALA A 163 -3.06 11.75 -9.71
CA ALA A 163 -3.59 12.86 -8.92
C ALA A 163 -4.88 13.41 -9.53
N VAL A 164 -4.84 13.73 -10.84
CA VAL A 164 -5.99 14.24 -11.57
C VAL A 164 -7.14 13.22 -11.59
N ARG A 165 -6.82 11.95 -11.88
CA ARG A 165 -7.80 10.86 -11.89
C ARG A 165 -8.47 10.68 -10.52
N PHE A 166 -7.71 10.73 -9.43
CA PHE A 166 -8.29 10.61 -8.10
C PHE A 166 -9.13 11.83 -7.73
N ALA A 167 -8.68 13.04 -8.05
CA ALA A 167 -9.47 14.25 -7.84
C ALA A 167 -10.82 14.16 -8.55
N GLY A 168 -10.83 13.77 -9.85
CA GLY A 168 -12.06 13.59 -10.62
C GLY A 168 -12.95 12.47 -10.08
N ARG A 169 -12.37 11.32 -9.66
CA ARG A 169 -13.14 10.17 -9.16
C ARG A 169 -13.77 10.44 -7.79
N THR A 170 -13.04 11.09 -6.88
CA THR A 170 -13.47 11.28 -5.48
C THR A 170 -14.18 12.61 -5.24
N GLY A 171 -14.04 13.58 -6.14
CA GLY A 171 -14.44 14.96 -5.95
C GLY A 171 -13.57 15.70 -4.90
N PHE A 172 -12.37 15.17 -4.61
CA PHE A 172 -11.42 15.79 -3.70
C PHE A 172 -10.60 16.84 -4.44
N ARG A 173 -10.18 17.89 -3.73
CA ARG A 173 -9.27 18.90 -4.27
C ARG A 173 -7.82 18.43 -4.15
N ILE A 174 -6.99 18.73 -5.14
CA ILE A 174 -5.56 18.55 -5.00
C ILE A 174 -5.05 19.62 -4.02
N GLU A 175 -4.28 19.20 -3.03
CA GLU A 175 -3.69 20.09 -2.02
C GLU A 175 -2.73 21.08 -2.71
N PRO A 176 -2.68 22.38 -2.29
CA PRO A 176 -1.95 23.43 -3.01
C PRO A 176 -0.49 23.09 -3.32
N GLY A 177 0.30 22.61 -2.34
CA GLY A 177 1.71 22.27 -2.59
C GLY A 177 1.86 21.05 -3.51
N THR A 178 0.91 20.12 -3.48
CA THR A 178 0.86 18.99 -4.41
C THR A 178 0.50 19.45 -5.82
N LEU A 179 -0.40 20.44 -5.96
CA LEU A 179 -0.78 21.02 -7.23
C LEU A 179 0.37 21.81 -7.87
N GLU A 180 1.06 22.63 -7.08
CA GLU A 180 2.25 23.36 -7.50
C GLU A 180 3.33 22.41 -8.03
N GLY A 181 3.71 21.40 -7.23
CA GLY A 181 4.68 20.40 -7.68
C GLY A 181 4.23 19.61 -8.90
N LEU A 182 2.91 19.38 -9.07
CA LEU A 182 2.36 18.77 -10.28
C LEU A 182 2.57 19.68 -11.50
N GLN A 183 2.26 20.98 -11.38
CA GLN A 183 2.39 21.94 -12.47
C GLN A 183 3.84 22.09 -12.91
N ASP A 184 4.77 22.18 -11.98
CA ASP A 184 6.21 22.30 -12.25
C ASP A 184 6.79 21.07 -12.96
N ASN A 185 6.16 19.91 -12.78
CA ASN A 185 6.66 18.63 -13.31
C ASN A 185 5.83 18.07 -14.48
N LEU A 186 4.93 18.85 -15.09
CA LEU A 186 4.12 18.42 -16.24
C LEU A 186 4.96 17.95 -17.44
N HIS A 187 6.15 18.49 -17.63
CA HIS A 187 7.07 18.11 -18.70
C HIS A 187 7.48 16.63 -18.64
N LEU A 188 7.51 16.02 -17.45
CA LEU A 188 7.84 14.61 -17.25
C LEU A 188 6.80 13.65 -17.88
N LEU A 189 5.60 14.12 -18.16
CA LEU A 189 4.58 13.30 -18.84
C LEU A 189 4.98 12.90 -20.27
N GLN A 190 5.88 13.66 -20.90
CA GLN A 190 6.39 13.36 -22.25
C GLN A 190 7.26 12.08 -22.26
N GLU A 191 7.83 11.71 -21.12
CA GLU A 191 8.68 10.53 -20.93
C GLU A 191 7.87 9.25 -20.72
N LEU A 192 6.55 9.37 -20.48
CA LEU A 192 5.70 8.20 -20.28
C LEU A 192 5.50 7.43 -21.60
N PRO A 193 5.56 6.09 -21.56
CA PRO A 193 5.24 5.26 -22.71
C PRO A 193 3.82 5.56 -23.21
N LYS A 194 3.67 5.81 -24.51
CA LYS A 194 2.38 6.15 -25.16
C LYS A 194 1.33 5.03 -25.12
N SER A 195 1.66 3.85 -24.56
CA SER A 195 0.85 2.64 -24.55
C SER A 195 0.28 2.28 -23.15
N ARG A 196 0.01 3.28 -22.32
CA ARG A 196 -0.67 3.01 -21.04
C ARG A 196 -1.98 3.77 -20.89
#